data_af8b111ed2e2e4deb39946292d66f220
#
_entry.id   af8b111ed2e2e4deb39946292d66f220
#
_cell.length_a   1.000
_cell.length_b   1.000
_cell.length_c   1.000
_cell.angle_alpha   90.00
_cell.angle_beta   90.00
_cell.angle_gamma   90.00
#
_symmetry.space_group_name_H-M   'P 1'
#
loop_
_entity.id
_entity.type
_entity.pdbx_description
1 polymer ?
#
loop_
_entity_poly.entity_id
_entity_poly.type
_entity_poly.pdbx_seq_one_letter_code
_entity_poly.pdbx_strand_id
1 'polypeptide(L)'
;ELPLGYDHKYVYSHFGYNLKATDLQASIGCAQLEKFPSFVERRKHNFARLKAGLAGTEDAYILPVACEHSDPSWFGFLLTCQEGVDRNKVVKYVEEKGVQTRMLFAGNLIKHPCFDEMRKENCGYRVAGTLENTDQSLKN
;
A
#
# COMPACT_ATOMS: atom_id res chain seq x y z
N GLU A 1 28.92 31.55 16.00
CA GLU A 1 30.03 31.09 15.15
C GLU A 1 30.75 29.95 15.84
N LEU A 2 31.27 28.98 15.07
CA LEU A 2 32.07 27.89 15.60
C LEU A 2 33.48 28.38 15.95
N PRO A 3 34.17 27.78 16.96
CA PRO A 3 35.54 28.16 17.31
C PRO A 3 36.53 28.01 16.15
N LEU A 4 37.53 28.87 16.12
CA LEU A 4 38.63 28.79 15.15
C LEU A 4 39.35 27.42 15.28
N GLY A 5 39.53 26.71 14.15
CA GLY A 5 40.13 25.37 14.15
C GLY A 5 39.17 24.22 14.43
N TYR A 6 37.86 24.47 14.50
CA TYR A 6 36.85 23.40 14.63
C TYR A 6 36.93 22.47 13.40
N ASP A 7 36.99 21.15 13.63
CA ASP A 7 37.11 20.19 12.54
C ASP A 7 35.80 20.15 11.72
N HIS A 8 35.92 20.45 10.42
CA HIS A 8 34.80 20.48 9.49
C HIS A 8 33.99 19.17 9.43
N LYS A 9 34.57 18.04 9.82
CA LYS A 9 33.90 16.73 9.88
C LYS A 9 32.73 16.70 10.89
N TYR A 10 32.76 17.61 11.85
CA TYR A 10 31.71 17.72 12.90
C TYR A 10 30.79 18.92 12.69
N VAL A 11 30.86 19.56 11.53
CA VAL A 11 30.00 20.69 11.19
C VAL A 11 28.79 20.18 10.39
N TYR A 12 27.62 20.37 10.95
CA TYR A 12 26.35 19.97 10.32
C TYR A 12 25.61 21.20 9.86
N SER A 13 25.35 21.32 8.55
CA SER A 13 24.59 22.43 7.95
C SER A 13 23.07 22.21 8.07
N HIS A 14 22.64 20.98 8.21
CA HIS A 14 21.23 20.59 8.26
C HIS A 14 21.01 19.44 9.24
N PHE A 15 19.83 19.39 9.85
CA PHE A 15 19.41 18.22 10.60
C PHE A 15 19.08 17.06 9.68
N GLY A 16 19.51 15.86 10.04
CA GLY A 16 19.18 14.63 9.36
C GLY A 16 18.81 13.53 10.35
N TYR A 17 18.24 12.46 9.83
CA TYR A 17 17.76 11.33 10.63
C TYR A 17 18.78 10.19 10.73
N ASN A 18 20.00 10.37 10.21
CA ASN A 18 21.05 9.36 10.17
C ASN A 18 20.59 8.03 9.52
N LEU A 19 20.00 8.13 8.34
CA LEU A 19 19.41 6.99 7.60
C LEU A 19 20.44 6.19 6.79
N LYS A 20 21.66 6.04 7.29
CA LYS A 20 22.66 5.18 6.65
C LYS A 20 22.36 3.72 6.90
N ALA A 21 22.31 2.92 5.84
CA ALA A 21 22.28 1.47 5.96
C ALA A 21 23.59 0.95 6.54
N THR A 22 23.52 -0.06 7.38
CA THR A 22 24.70 -0.81 7.83
C THR A 22 25.09 -1.87 6.80
N ASP A 23 26.33 -2.34 6.82
CA ASP A 23 26.80 -3.39 5.92
C ASP A 23 26.00 -4.68 6.06
N LEU A 24 25.54 -4.99 7.28
CA LEU A 24 24.66 -6.13 7.53
C LEU A 24 23.31 -5.99 6.82
N GLN A 25 22.69 -4.81 6.88
CA GLN A 25 21.46 -4.53 6.16
C GLN A 25 21.68 -4.56 4.64
N ALA A 26 22.79 -4.01 4.16
CA ALA A 26 23.15 -4.01 2.75
C ALA A 26 23.39 -5.43 2.23
N SER A 27 24.06 -6.30 2.99
CA SER A 27 24.31 -7.69 2.59
C SER A 27 23.03 -8.50 2.42
N ILE A 28 22.03 -8.29 3.30
CA ILE A 28 20.70 -8.88 3.15
C ILE A 28 20.05 -8.37 1.87
N GLY A 29 20.16 -7.06 1.59
CA GLY A 29 19.64 -6.46 0.36
C GLY A 29 20.25 -7.07 -0.89
N CYS A 30 21.58 -7.26 -0.93
CA CYS A 30 22.28 -7.90 -2.05
C CYS A 30 21.76 -9.34 -2.29
N ALA A 31 21.65 -10.14 -1.24
CA ALA A 31 21.15 -11.51 -1.35
C ALA A 31 19.67 -11.58 -1.82
N GLN A 32 18.87 -10.57 -1.48
CA GLN A 32 17.49 -10.48 -1.97
C GLN A 32 17.44 -10.02 -3.43
N LEU A 33 18.35 -9.13 -3.83
CA LEU A 33 18.39 -8.60 -5.20
C LEU A 33 18.64 -9.71 -6.24
N GLU A 34 19.44 -10.70 -5.92
CA GLU A 34 19.68 -11.87 -6.78
C GLU A 34 18.39 -12.66 -7.06
N LYS A 35 17.47 -12.72 -6.10
CA LYS A 35 16.20 -13.45 -6.17
C LYS A 35 15.07 -12.59 -6.75
N PHE A 36 15.23 -11.29 -6.74
CA PHE A 36 14.19 -10.32 -7.06
C PHE A 36 13.55 -10.52 -8.43
N PRO A 37 14.29 -10.76 -9.53
CA PRO A 37 13.69 -10.99 -10.84
C PRO A 37 12.68 -12.15 -10.84
N SER A 38 13.05 -13.27 -10.22
CA SER A 38 12.17 -14.45 -10.14
C SER A 38 10.90 -14.18 -9.31
N PHE A 39 10.99 -13.33 -8.29
CA PHE A 39 9.83 -12.92 -7.50
C PHE A 39 8.87 -12.05 -8.30
N VAL A 40 9.41 -11.13 -9.10
CA VAL A 40 8.63 -10.27 -9.99
C VAL A 40 7.86 -11.11 -11.01
N GLU A 41 8.54 -12.02 -11.70
CA GLU A 41 7.92 -12.92 -12.67
C GLU A 41 6.83 -13.78 -12.05
N ARG A 42 7.09 -14.37 -10.89
CA ARG A 42 6.12 -15.20 -10.18
C ARG A 42 4.88 -14.41 -9.75
N ARG A 43 5.06 -13.19 -9.25
CA ARG A 43 3.94 -12.30 -8.90
C ARG A 43 3.08 -11.98 -10.11
N LYS A 44 3.69 -11.57 -11.22
CA LYS A 44 2.97 -11.26 -12.46
C LYS A 44 2.20 -12.48 -12.99
N HIS A 45 2.85 -13.65 -12.98
CA HIS A 45 2.20 -14.91 -13.39
C HIS A 45 0.98 -15.22 -12.50
N ASN A 46 1.16 -15.16 -11.17
CA ASN A 46 0.07 -15.45 -10.23
C ASN A 46 -1.08 -14.45 -10.37
N PHE A 47 -0.77 -13.17 -10.53
CA PHE A 47 -1.77 -12.12 -10.75
C PHE A 47 -2.58 -12.37 -12.02
N ALA A 48 -1.90 -12.65 -13.13
CA ALA A 48 -2.55 -12.95 -14.42
C ALA A 48 -3.46 -14.18 -14.31
N ARG A 49 -3.01 -15.22 -13.60
CA ARG A 49 -3.80 -16.43 -13.36
C ARG A 49 -5.05 -16.17 -12.53
N LEU A 50 -4.94 -15.39 -11.45
CA LEU A 50 -6.09 -15.00 -10.62
C LEU A 50 -7.09 -14.16 -11.43
N LYS A 51 -6.60 -13.19 -12.20
CA LYS A 51 -7.42 -12.34 -13.03
C LYS A 51 -8.18 -13.15 -14.08
N ALA A 52 -7.49 -14.08 -14.75
CA ALA A 52 -8.12 -14.97 -15.74
C ALA A 52 -9.16 -15.91 -15.10
N GLY A 53 -8.91 -16.40 -13.87
CA GLY A 53 -9.85 -17.24 -13.13
C GLY A 53 -11.10 -16.52 -12.64
N LEU A 54 -11.05 -15.19 -12.55
CA LEU A 54 -12.18 -14.33 -12.16
C LEU A 54 -12.82 -13.62 -13.37
N ALA A 55 -12.39 -13.89 -14.58
CA ALA A 55 -13.05 -13.38 -15.79
C ALA A 55 -14.51 -13.89 -15.84
N GLY A 56 -15.43 -12.97 -16.13
CA GLY A 56 -16.88 -13.26 -16.15
C GLY A 56 -17.57 -13.08 -14.80
N THR A 57 -16.90 -12.50 -13.81
CA THR A 57 -17.50 -12.11 -12.52
C THR A 57 -17.58 -10.59 -12.33
N GLU A 58 -17.53 -9.84 -13.41
CA GLU A 58 -17.49 -8.37 -13.42
C GLU A 58 -18.82 -7.74 -12.97
N ASP A 59 -19.89 -8.50 -12.95
CA ASP A 59 -21.19 -8.14 -12.36
C ASP A 59 -21.13 -8.10 -10.82
N ALA A 60 -20.26 -8.89 -10.23
CA ALA A 60 -20.06 -8.97 -8.78
C ALA A 60 -18.83 -8.23 -8.28
N TYR A 61 -17.79 -8.11 -9.10
CA TYR A 61 -16.48 -7.57 -8.68
C TYR A 61 -15.86 -6.63 -9.70
N ILE A 62 -15.23 -5.58 -9.19
CA ILE A 62 -14.32 -4.75 -9.97
C ILE A 62 -12.91 -5.36 -9.87
N LEU A 63 -12.40 -5.83 -10.99
CA LEU A 63 -11.08 -6.43 -11.09
C LEU A 63 -10.00 -5.34 -11.30
N PRO A 64 -8.78 -5.53 -10.76
CA PRO A 64 -7.72 -4.54 -10.88
C PRO A 64 -7.22 -4.41 -12.32
N VAL A 65 -6.98 -3.17 -12.73
CA VAL A 65 -6.44 -2.81 -14.04
C VAL A 65 -5.19 -1.96 -13.84
N ALA A 66 -4.11 -2.31 -14.54
CA ALA A 66 -2.91 -1.50 -14.55
C ALA A 66 -3.15 -0.19 -15.32
N CYS A 67 -2.55 0.90 -14.85
CA CYS A 67 -2.54 2.16 -15.59
C CYS A 67 -1.79 1.99 -16.91
N GLU A 68 -2.13 2.82 -17.88
CA GLU A 68 -1.41 2.88 -19.15
C GLU A 68 0.09 3.15 -18.91
N HIS A 69 0.93 2.54 -19.71
CA HIS A 69 2.40 2.62 -19.59
C HIS A 69 3.00 2.11 -18.29
N SER A 70 2.25 1.32 -17.49
CA SER A 70 2.75 0.68 -16.28
C SER A 70 2.92 -0.83 -16.45
N ASP A 71 3.90 -1.41 -15.73
CA ASP A 71 4.15 -2.85 -15.68
C ASP A 71 4.29 -3.30 -14.22
N PRO A 72 3.18 -3.30 -13.45
CA PRO A 72 3.22 -3.52 -12.02
C PRO A 72 3.49 -4.99 -11.65
N SER A 73 4.36 -5.17 -10.66
CA SER A 73 4.45 -6.40 -9.89
C SER A 73 3.59 -6.23 -8.63
N TRP A 74 2.31 -6.52 -8.75
CA TRP A 74 1.32 -6.27 -7.70
C TRP A 74 1.68 -6.92 -6.35
N PHE A 75 1.52 -6.17 -5.28
CA PHE A 75 1.72 -6.68 -3.92
C PHE A 75 0.64 -7.69 -3.51
N GLY A 76 -0.60 -7.43 -3.89
CA GLY A 76 -1.76 -8.28 -3.64
C GLY A 76 -2.75 -8.19 -4.79
N PHE A 77 -3.77 -9.04 -4.77
CA PHE A 77 -4.87 -9.00 -5.72
C PHE A 77 -6.03 -8.21 -5.10
N LEU A 78 -6.25 -6.99 -5.57
CA LEU A 78 -7.35 -6.16 -5.09
C LEU A 78 -8.66 -6.64 -5.71
N LEU A 79 -9.63 -6.96 -4.87
CA LEU A 79 -10.98 -7.31 -5.28
C LEU A 79 -11.95 -6.34 -4.63
N THR A 80 -12.66 -5.55 -5.43
CA THR A 80 -13.67 -4.61 -4.94
C THR A 80 -15.05 -5.16 -5.27
N CYS A 81 -15.90 -5.32 -4.26
CA CYS A 81 -17.25 -5.80 -4.47
C CYS A 81 -18.10 -4.72 -5.15
N GLN A 82 -18.95 -5.13 -6.10
CA GLN A 82 -19.99 -4.28 -6.69
C GLN A 82 -21.09 -4.00 -5.68
N GLU A 83 -21.93 -3.02 -5.97
CA GLU A 83 -23.10 -2.70 -5.16
C GLU A 83 -24.03 -3.91 -5.05
N GLY A 84 -24.47 -4.21 -3.83
CA GLY A 84 -25.33 -5.37 -3.55
C GLY A 84 -24.56 -6.66 -3.19
N VAL A 85 -23.27 -6.71 -3.38
CA VAL A 85 -22.43 -7.83 -2.95
C VAL A 85 -21.99 -7.64 -1.50
N ASP A 86 -22.32 -8.60 -0.63
CA ASP A 86 -21.91 -8.59 0.78
C ASP A 86 -20.45 -9.01 0.92
N ARG A 87 -19.56 -8.03 1.03
CA ARG A 87 -18.12 -8.24 1.19
C ARG A 87 -17.79 -9.18 2.36
N ASN A 88 -18.51 -9.08 3.48
CA ASN A 88 -18.20 -9.91 4.65
C ASN A 88 -18.47 -11.39 4.39
N LYS A 89 -19.51 -11.72 3.61
CA LYS A 89 -19.77 -13.08 3.17
C LYS A 89 -18.68 -13.59 2.22
N VAL A 90 -18.23 -12.74 1.29
CA VAL A 90 -17.13 -13.07 0.38
C VAL A 90 -15.84 -13.35 1.15
N VAL A 91 -15.45 -12.45 2.06
CA VAL A 91 -14.27 -12.62 2.92
C VAL A 91 -14.35 -13.93 3.69
N LYS A 92 -15.45 -14.17 4.39
CA LYS A 92 -15.64 -15.40 5.18
C LYS A 92 -15.51 -16.65 4.31
N TYR A 93 -16.15 -16.68 3.17
CA TYR A 93 -16.08 -17.81 2.24
C TYR A 93 -14.66 -18.08 1.72
N VAL A 94 -13.96 -17.02 1.32
CA VAL A 94 -12.59 -17.12 0.78
C VAL A 94 -11.62 -17.60 1.86
N GLU A 95 -11.76 -17.09 3.09
CA GLU A 95 -10.90 -17.48 4.22
C GLU A 95 -11.18 -18.93 4.67
N GLU A 96 -12.43 -19.39 4.66
CA GLU A 96 -12.78 -20.79 4.88
C GLU A 96 -12.16 -21.74 3.85
N LYS A 97 -11.84 -21.22 2.65
CA LYS A 97 -11.11 -21.97 1.60
C LYS A 97 -9.58 -21.88 1.73
N GLY A 98 -9.07 -21.28 2.81
CA GLY A 98 -7.65 -21.18 3.09
C GLY A 98 -6.92 -20.02 2.38
N VAL A 99 -7.66 -19.04 1.83
CA VAL A 99 -7.07 -17.84 1.23
C VAL A 99 -7.20 -16.68 2.19
N GLN A 100 -6.08 -16.19 2.68
CA GLN A 100 -6.06 -15.05 3.60
C GLN A 100 -6.44 -13.75 2.88
N THR A 101 -7.31 -12.97 3.49
CA THR A 101 -7.71 -11.65 3.00
C THR A 101 -7.20 -10.54 3.90
N ARG A 102 -7.14 -9.33 3.38
CA ARG A 102 -6.86 -8.11 4.12
C ARG A 102 -7.69 -6.96 3.54
N MET A 103 -8.08 -6.04 4.40
CA MET A 103 -8.67 -4.79 3.94
C MET A 103 -7.63 -3.96 3.18
N LEU A 104 -8.10 -3.09 2.30
CA LEU A 104 -7.26 -2.10 1.62
C LEU A 104 -6.81 -1.05 2.64
N PHE A 105 -5.82 -1.44 3.45
CA PHE A 105 -5.24 -0.64 4.53
C PHE A 105 -6.30 0.01 5.45
N ALA A 106 -6.05 1.24 5.87
CA ALA A 106 -6.91 1.97 6.79
C ALA A 106 -8.07 2.73 6.09
N GLY A 107 -8.12 2.70 4.75
CA GLY A 107 -9.15 3.40 3.99
C GLY A 107 -9.11 4.92 4.18
N ASN A 108 -10.22 5.53 4.60
CA ASN A 108 -10.29 6.98 4.80
C ASN A 108 -9.67 7.39 6.14
N LEU A 109 -8.37 7.74 6.11
CA LEU A 109 -7.58 8.08 7.30
C LEU A 109 -8.18 9.21 8.12
N ILE A 110 -8.75 10.24 7.48
CA ILE A 110 -9.29 11.38 8.20
C ILE A 110 -10.51 11.03 9.08
N LYS A 111 -11.12 9.86 8.88
CA LYS A 111 -12.22 9.36 9.71
C LYS A 111 -11.77 8.56 10.93
N HIS A 112 -10.46 8.28 11.04
CA HIS A 112 -9.91 7.55 12.18
C HIS A 112 -9.87 8.40 13.45
N PRO A 113 -9.97 7.76 14.64
CA PRO A 113 -9.98 8.46 15.93
C PRO A 113 -8.75 9.35 16.18
N CYS A 114 -7.58 9.00 15.63
CA CYS A 114 -6.37 9.80 15.77
C CYS A 114 -6.47 11.20 15.12
N PHE A 115 -7.48 11.44 14.28
CA PHE A 115 -7.77 12.74 13.66
C PHE A 115 -8.97 13.45 14.28
N ASP A 116 -9.58 12.92 15.37
CA ASP A 116 -10.78 13.50 15.98
C ASP A 116 -10.59 14.94 16.42
N GLU A 117 -9.47 15.25 17.08
CA GLU A 117 -9.15 16.60 17.53
C GLU A 117 -8.96 17.56 16.35
N MET A 118 -8.18 17.16 15.36
CA MET A 118 -7.98 17.95 14.14
C MET A 118 -9.29 18.25 13.43
N ARG A 119 -10.22 17.26 13.38
CA ARG A 119 -11.55 17.45 12.79
C ARG A 119 -12.40 18.43 13.61
N LYS A 120 -12.38 18.34 14.94
CA LYS A 120 -13.12 19.25 15.82
C LYS A 120 -12.63 20.69 15.69
N GLU A 121 -11.33 20.87 15.61
CA GLU A 121 -10.69 22.18 15.50
C GLU A 121 -10.62 22.67 14.04
N ASN A 122 -10.95 21.82 13.09
CA ASN A 122 -10.85 22.08 11.64
C ASN A 122 -9.46 22.62 11.23
N CYS A 123 -8.41 22.05 11.80
CA CYS A 123 -7.02 22.44 11.53
C CYS A 123 -6.09 21.25 11.39
N GLY A 124 -4.87 21.48 10.88
CA GLY A 124 -3.83 20.47 10.79
C GLY A 124 -3.98 19.48 9.61
N TYR A 125 -5.04 19.59 8.79
CA TYR A 125 -5.23 18.78 7.58
C TYR A 125 -5.90 19.56 6.47
N ARG A 126 -5.80 19.05 5.24
CA ARG A 126 -6.51 19.58 4.07
C ARG A 126 -7.09 18.44 3.26
N VAL A 127 -8.36 18.52 2.93
CA VAL A 127 -9.04 17.59 2.04
C VAL A 127 -9.22 18.24 0.67
N ALA A 128 -8.80 17.56 -0.38
CA ALA A 128 -9.05 17.96 -1.76
C ALA A 128 -10.11 17.03 -2.37
N GLY A 129 -11.26 17.57 -2.73
CA GLY A 129 -12.39 16.83 -3.29
C GLY A 129 -13.29 16.17 -2.23
N THR A 130 -14.18 15.27 -2.66
CA THR A 130 -15.25 14.71 -1.84
C THR A 130 -14.88 13.42 -1.10
N LEU A 131 -13.84 12.73 -1.50
CA LEU A 131 -13.40 11.41 -0.98
C LEU A 131 -14.46 10.29 -1.07
N GLU A 132 -15.49 10.45 -1.91
CA GLU A 132 -16.58 9.47 -2.06
C GLU A 132 -16.06 8.09 -2.46
N ASN A 133 -15.13 8.03 -3.43
CA ASN A 133 -14.53 6.77 -3.87
C ASN A 133 -13.73 6.09 -2.75
N THR A 134 -13.07 6.86 -1.89
CA THR A 134 -12.34 6.34 -0.73
C THR A 134 -13.31 5.76 0.29
N ASP A 135 -14.43 6.41 0.53
CA ASP A 135 -15.48 5.92 1.43
C ASP A 135 -16.20 4.69 0.88
N GLN A 136 -16.43 4.65 -0.42
CA GLN A 136 -17.06 3.52 -1.08
C GLN A 136 -16.17 2.26 -1.04
N SER A 137 -14.87 2.42 -1.30
CA SER A 137 -13.92 1.30 -1.22
C SER A 137 -13.73 0.70 0.17
N LEU A 138 -14.20 1.38 1.22
CA LEU A 138 -14.25 0.84 2.58
C LEU A 138 -15.48 -0.02 2.86
N LYS A 139 -16.59 0.28 2.18
CA LYS A 139 -17.86 -0.44 2.36
C LYS A 139 -17.90 -1.73 1.54
N ASN A 140 -17.17 -1.73 0.45
CA ASN A 140 -17.11 -2.79 -0.56
C ASN A 140 -15.76 -3.51 -0.52
#